data_3a62fe745b7f323426c72948a20cfdc5
#
_entry.id   3a62fe745b7f323426c72948a20cfdc5
#
_cell.length_a   1.000
_cell.length_b   1.000
_cell.length_c   1.000
_cell.angle_alpha   90.00
_cell.angle_beta   90.00
_cell.angle_gamma   90.00
#
_symmetry.space_group_name_H-M   'P 1'
#
loop_
_entity.id
_entity.type
_entity.pdbx_description
1 polymer ?
#
loop_
_entity_poly.entity_id
_entity_poly.type
_entity_poly.pdbx_seq_one_letter_code
_entity_poly.pdbx_strand_id
1 'polypeptide(L)'
;MCDYLDTVVYGDEVEHGKPEPDIFLRAAKAIGISPSEAVVVEDSINGIKAGYAADMRVVHIPDTIAIDDDIRKLTYMVCADLNGLIDVVESINKPVINRKNVINAFAEYVRNYDPSDEKIKLKIDHTYRVAGLCQSIAKSLNLSEADVDIAWLLGMLHDIGRFEQIRRFGTFSDADSVDHAEFGADLLFKEGLIRKFAEGYYEKCELVGAGNEEAGQAYSRQKDCQKDCDEGKLNSEQVKCNEGKLAGLLELAIRQHNKYRVKEGLTERQLMFCNILRDADKVDIFKVNAEVPMEIIYDVTTEELKNGIIIKEVLESFYRKETVLKSLRKSAVDHIVGHISLLFELVYPESYRQAKEQGYVYKLLDFKSDVPEVDVEFGRMREYLDEFLKNV
;
A
#
# COMPACT_ATOMS: atom_id res chain seq x y z
N MET A 1 -5.24 -18.32 39.57
CA MET A 1 -5.28 -18.53 38.08
C MET A 1 -6.14 -17.48 37.40
N CYS A 2 -7.22 -17.00 38.03
CA CYS A 2 -8.11 -15.97 37.39
C CYS A 2 -7.46 -14.60 37.12
N ASP A 3 -6.37 -14.24 37.81
CA ASP A 3 -5.70 -12.94 37.65
C ASP A 3 -4.90 -12.79 36.34
N TYR A 4 -4.83 -13.85 35.52
CA TYR A 4 -4.10 -13.92 34.25
C TYR A 4 -5.02 -14.18 33.05
N LEU A 5 -6.35 -14.18 33.25
CA LEU A 5 -7.36 -14.45 32.23
C LEU A 5 -8.32 -13.26 32.12
N ASP A 6 -8.44 -12.68 30.93
CA ASP A 6 -9.41 -11.60 30.68
C ASP A 6 -10.85 -12.13 30.65
N THR A 7 -11.05 -13.37 30.15
CA THR A 7 -12.36 -14.01 30.06
C THR A 7 -12.23 -15.52 30.04
N VAL A 8 -13.33 -16.20 30.36
CA VAL A 8 -13.48 -17.65 30.22
C VAL A 8 -14.80 -17.91 29.50
N VAL A 9 -14.78 -18.75 28.48
CA VAL A 9 -15.98 -19.19 27.75
C VAL A 9 -16.12 -20.69 27.89
N TYR A 10 -17.30 -21.14 28.32
CA TYR A 10 -17.61 -22.55 28.52
C TYR A 10 -18.34 -23.14 27.32
N GLY A 11 -18.22 -24.47 27.14
CA GLY A 11 -18.81 -25.18 26.00
C GLY A 11 -20.34 -25.17 25.96
N ASP A 12 -21.00 -24.96 27.12
CA ASP A 12 -22.45 -24.81 27.23
C ASP A 12 -22.99 -23.41 26.89
N GLU A 13 -22.07 -22.45 26.65
CA GLU A 13 -22.39 -21.09 26.18
C GLU A 13 -22.48 -20.96 24.68
N VAL A 14 -22.19 -22.00 23.92
CA VAL A 14 -22.20 -22.01 22.45
C VAL A 14 -23.16 -23.05 21.89
N GLU A 15 -23.69 -22.81 20.72
CA GLU A 15 -24.67 -23.69 20.10
C GLU A 15 -24.01 -24.97 19.55
N HIS A 16 -22.81 -24.84 19.00
CA HIS A 16 -22.06 -25.96 18.44
C HIS A 16 -20.69 -26.07 19.07
N GLY A 17 -20.35 -27.30 19.48
CA GLY A 17 -19.02 -27.64 20.01
C GLY A 17 -17.98 -27.84 18.91
N LYS A 18 -16.68 -27.90 19.29
CA LYS A 18 -15.59 -28.22 18.37
C LYS A 18 -15.91 -29.52 17.59
N PRO A 19 -15.75 -29.57 16.24
CA PRO A 19 -14.88 -28.73 15.41
C PRO A 19 -15.50 -27.43 14.88
N GLU A 20 -16.73 -27.06 15.27
CA GLU A 20 -17.32 -25.79 14.88
C GLU A 20 -16.63 -24.60 15.57
N PRO A 21 -16.56 -23.40 14.93
CA PRO A 21 -15.75 -22.27 15.39
C PRO A 21 -16.35 -21.49 16.58
N ASP A 22 -17.58 -21.80 16.99
CA ASP A 22 -18.44 -20.99 17.86
C ASP A 22 -17.73 -20.54 19.14
N ILE A 23 -17.01 -21.45 19.81
CA ILE A 23 -16.34 -21.16 21.08
C ILE A 23 -15.23 -20.14 20.93
N PHE A 24 -14.45 -20.22 19.84
CA PHE A 24 -13.36 -19.28 19.57
C PHE A 24 -13.88 -17.92 19.11
N LEU A 25 -14.92 -17.88 18.26
CA LEU A 25 -15.58 -16.65 17.84
C LEU A 25 -16.21 -15.92 19.02
N ARG A 26 -16.84 -16.69 19.95
CA ARG A 26 -17.39 -16.13 21.18
C ARG A 26 -16.30 -15.55 22.08
N ALA A 27 -15.18 -16.25 22.24
CA ALA A 27 -14.04 -15.75 23.02
C ALA A 27 -13.48 -14.46 22.47
N ALA A 28 -13.22 -14.39 21.16
CA ALA A 28 -12.75 -13.16 20.50
C ALA A 28 -13.73 -11.99 20.69
N LYS A 29 -15.03 -12.26 20.53
CA LYS A 29 -16.08 -11.27 20.78
C LYS A 29 -16.11 -10.78 22.23
N ALA A 30 -15.90 -11.66 23.21
CA ALA A 30 -15.92 -11.31 24.62
C ALA A 30 -14.79 -10.35 25.01
N ILE A 31 -13.62 -10.46 24.38
CA ILE A 31 -12.47 -9.57 24.58
C ILE A 31 -12.38 -8.43 23.56
N GLY A 32 -13.32 -8.37 22.60
CA GLY A 32 -13.45 -7.26 21.66
C GLY A 32 -12.39 -7.20 20.54
N ILE A 33 -11.81 -8.35 20.15
CA ILE A 33 -10.82 -8.44 19.05
C ILE A 33 -11.40 -9.12 17.81
N SER A 34 -10.78 -8.86 16.65
CA SER A 34 -11.07 -9.59 15.42
C SER A 34 -10.49 -11.02 15.50
N PRO A 35 -11.18 -12.06 14.97
CA PRO A 35 -10.61 -13.41 14.88
C PRO A 35 -9.23 -13.47 14.24
N SER A 36 -8.97 -12.67 13.20
CA SER A 36 -7.68 -12.61 12.52
C SER A 36 -6.52 -12.08 13.38
N GLU A 37 -6.83 -11.41 14.49
CA GLU A 37 -5.85 -10.91 15.48
C GLU A 37 -5.58 -11.94 16.60
N ALA A 38 -6.39 -13.02 16.66
CA ALA A 38 -6.28 -14.04 17.71
C ALA A 38 -5.30 -15.16 17.32
N VAL A 39 -4.67 -15.72 18.35
CA VAL A 39 -3.93 -16.98 18.29
C VAL A 39 -4.67 -18.01 19.12
N VAL A 40 -5.02 -19.13 18.49
CA VAL A 40 -5.57 -20.29 19.16
C VAL A 40 -4.43 -21.25 19.47
N VAL A 41 -4.33 -21.71 20.70
CA VAL A 41 -3.37 -22.74 21.13
C VAL A 41 -4.16 -24.02 21.40
N GLU A 42 -3.86 -25.10 20.69
CA GLU A 42 -4.64 -26.35 20.73
C GLU A 42 -3.77 -27.60 20.69
N ASP A 43 -4.25 -28.63 21.35
CA ASP A 43 -3.65 -29.97 21.36
C ASP A 43 -4.48 -31.01 20.59
N SER A 44 -5.73 -30.68 20.28
CA SER A 44 -6.70 -31.59 19.68
C SER A 44 -7.00 -31.29 18.21
N ILE A 45 -7.27 -32.34 17.41
CA ILE A 45 -7.67 -32.23 16.01
C ILE A 45 -8.94 -31.39 15.86
N ASN A 46 -9.93 -31.60 16.73
CA ASN A 46 -11.19 -30.83 16.67
C ASN A 46 -10.97 -29.34 17.01
N GLY A 47 -10.10 -29.07 17.98
CA GLY A 47 -9.73 -27.68 18.30
C GLY A 47 -8.96 -26.98 17.19
N ILE A 48 -8.04 -27.69 16.53
CA ILE A 48 -7.32 -27.16 15.35
C ILE A 48 -8.33 -26.79 14.25
N LYS A 49 -9.27 -27.70 13.93
CA LYS A 49 -10.31 -27.42 12.92
C LYS A 49 -11.19 -26.24 13.30
N ALA A 50 -11.61 -26.15 14.56
CA ALA A 50 -12.43 -25.05 15.06
C ALA A 50 -11.70 -23.69 15.00
N GLY A 51 -10.43 -23.65 15.41
CA GLY A 51 -9.61 -22.44 15.33
C GLY A 51 -9.38 -21.99 13.88
N TYR A 52 -9.11 -22.93 12.98
CA TYR A 52 -8.97 -22.66 11.56
C TYR A 52 -10.28 -22.15 10.95
N ALA A 53 -11.42 -22.78 11.26
CA ALA A 53 -12.73 -22.35 10.79
C ALA A 53 -13.14 -20.97 11.33
N ALA A 54 -12.60 -20.57 12.48
CA ALA A 54 -12.77 -19.24 13.06
C ALA A 54 -11.91 -18.15 12.40
N ASP A 55 -11.10 -18.47 11.36
CA ASP A 55 -10.11 -17.57 10.73
C ASP A 55 -9.05 -17.04 11.71
N MET A 56 -8.67 -17.88 12.70
CA MET A 56 -7.64 -17.58 13.69
C MET A 56 -6.33 -18.30 13.37
N ARG A 57 -5.20 -17.78 13.88
CA ARG A 57 -3.91 -18.47 13.80
C ARG A 57 -3.87 -19.60 14.80
N VAL A 58 -3.77 -20.85 14.32
CA VAL A 58 -3.75 -22.03 15.19
C VAL A 58 -2.32 -22.49 15.44
N VAL A 59 -1.89 -22.47 16.69
CA VAL A 59 -0.62 -23.05 17.15
C VAL A 59 -0.95 -24.40 17.80
N HIS A 60 -0.43 -25.48 17.20
CA HIS A 60 -0.60 -26.81 17.76
C HIS A 60 0.55 -27.14 18.73
N ILE A 61 0.21 -27.55 19.93
CA ILE A 61 1.13 -28.10 20.93
C ILE A 61 0.72 -29.55 21.18
N PRO A 62 1.47 -30.53 20.64
CA PRO A 62 1.11 -31.94 20.76
C PRO A 62 1.09 -32.40 22.23
N ASP A 63 0.03 -33.09 22.64
CA ASP A 63 -0.01 -33.84 23.89
C ASP A 63 0.07 -35.34 23.59
N THR A 64 -1.06 -36.00 23.38
CA THR A 64 -1.12 -37.47 23.22
C THR A 64 -1.44 -37.92 21.82
N ILE A 65 -1.94 -37.04 20.96
CA ILE A 65 -2.41 -37.35 19.61
C ILE A 65 -1.48 -36.71 18.57
N ALA A 66 -0.88 -37.55 17.73
CA ALA A 66 -0.15 -37.06 16.54
C ALA A 66 -1.14 -36.62 15.48
N ILE A 67 -0.82 -35.48 14.84
CA ILE A 67 -1.57 -34.95 13.70
C ILE A 67 -0.94 -35.43 12.38
N ASP A 68 -1.78 -35.76 11.41
CA ASP A 68 -1.35 -36.04 10.03
C ASP A 68 -1.05 -34.76 9.26
N ASP A 69 -0.55 -34.94 8.02
CA ASP A 69 -0.18 -33.82 7.16
C ASP A 69 -1.38 -32.93 6.78
N ASP A 70 -2.60 -33.47 6.73
CA ASP A 70 -3.79 -32.69 6.36
C ASP A 70 -4.24 -31.79 7.52
N ILE A 71 -4.18 -32.29 8.74
CA ILE A 71 -4.43 -31.47 9.95
C ILE A 71 -3.30 -30.45 10.14
N ARG A 72 -2.05 -30.85 9.87
CA ARG A 72 -0.90 -29.94 9.97
C ARG A 72 -1.02 -28.70 9.05
N LYS A 73 -1.63 -28.84 7.89
CA LYS A 73 -1.91 -27.73 6.97
C LYS A 73 -2.87 -26.68 7.54
N LEU A 74 -3.68 -27.03 8.53
CA LEU A 74 -4.60 -26.13 9.21
C LEU A 74 -3.91 -25.33 10.33
N THR A 75 -2.68 -25.69 10.71
CA THR A 75 -1.94 -25.01 11.77
C THR A 75 -1.05 -23.92 11.21
N TYR A 76 -0.97 -22.80 11.93
CA TYR A 76 0.02 -21.73 11.68
C TYR A 76 1.42 -22.22 12.04
N MET A 77 1.55 -22.92 13.19
CA MET A 77 2.79 -23.51 13.66
C MET A 77 2.53 -24.71 14.59
N VAL A 78 3.52 -25.60 14.68
CA VAL A 78 3.56 -26.69 15.65
C VAL A 78 4.73 -26.41 16.59
N CYS A 79 4.47 -26.28 17.89
CA CYS A 79 5.47 -26.09 18.94
C CYS A 79 5.64 -27.38 19.73
N ALA A 80 6.85 -27.63 20.23
CA ALA A 80 7.11 -28.81 21.08
C ALA A 80 6.41 -28.70 22.44
N ASP A 81 6.33 -27.48 22.97
CA ASP A 81 5.74 -27.16 24.27
C ASP A 81 5.30 -25.69 24.35
N LEU A 82 4.78 -25.27 25.51
CA LEU A 82 4.36 -23.89 25.76
C LEU A 82 5.51 -22.88 25.73
N ASN A 83 6.78 -23.29 25.92
CA ASN A 83 7.90 -22.35 25.81
C ASN A 83 8.10 -21.94 24.35
N GLY A 84 7.93 -22.87 23.40
CA GLY A 84 7.94 -22.56 21.99
C GLY A 84 6.84 -21.58 21.54
N LEU A 85 5.73 -21.48 22.28
CA LEU A 85 4.69 -20.49 22.01
C LEU A 85 5.19 -19.05 22.23
N ILE A 86 6.12 -18.82 23.16
CA ILE A 86 6.71 -17.50 23.42
C ILE A 86 7.36 -16.99 22.14
N ASP A 87 8.23 -17.82 21.52
CA ASP A 87 8.89 -17.47 20.26
C ASP A 87 7.91 -17.19 19.14
N VAL A 88 6.81 -17.96 19.08
CA VAL A 88 5.74 -17.74 18.08
C VAL A 88 5.05 -16.40 18.30
N VAL A 89 4.63 -16.10 19.55
CA VAL A 89 3.97 -14.82 19.87
C VAL A 89 4.90 -13.65 19.62
N GLU A 90 6.18 -13.76 19.99
CA GLU A 90 7.19 -12.76 19.66
C GLU A 90 7.38 -12.60 18.16
N SER A 91 7.35 -13.70 17.40
CA SER A 91 7.50 -13.64 15.93
C SER A 91 6.29 -13.01 15.25
N ILE A 92 5.09 -13.23 15.77
CA ILE A 92 3.84 -12.63 15.30
C ILE A 92 3.84 -11.11 15.58
N ASN A 93 4.36 -10.71 16.75
CA ASN A 93 4.41 -9.32 17.19
C ASN A 93 5.64 -8.56 16.67
N LYS A 94 6.66 -9.26 16.12
CA LYS A 94 7.77 -8.57 15.46
C LYS A 94 7.21 -7.81 14.25
N PRO A 95 7.58 -6.52 14.10
CA PRO A 95 7.19 -5.78 12.91
C PRO A 95 7.65 -6.57 11.68
N VAL A 96 6.73 -6.91 10.81
CA VAL A 96 6.97 -7.62 9.54
C VAL A 96 7.98 -6.83 8.70
N ILE A 97 8.10 -5.53 8.95
CA ILE A 97 8.93 -4.60 8.21
C ILE A 97 9.92 -3.93 9.15
N ASN A 98 11.20 -4.25 8.98
CA ASN A 98 12.28 -3.55 9.67
C ASN A 98 12.58 -2.24 8.94
N ARG A 99 12.00 -1.13 9.40
CA ARG A 99 12.16 0.20 8.79
C ARG A 99 13.61 0.63 8.63
N LYS A 100 14.49 0.28 9.60
CA LYS A 100 15.92 0.61 9.52
C LYS A 100 16.59 -0.11 8.35
N ASN A 101 16.26 -1.39 8.14
CA ASN A 101 16.77 -2.16 7.00
C ASN A 101 16.24 -1.59 5.68
N VAL A 102 14.95 -1.22 5.61
CA VAL A 102 14.36 -0.57 4.42
C VAL A 102 15.07 0.75 4.09
N ILE A 103 15.28 1.62 5.08
CA ILE A 103 15.98 2.89 4.89
C ILE A 103 17.42 2.66 4.41
N ASN A 104 18.13 1.71 4.99
CA ASN A 104 19.48 1.38 4.56
C ASN A 104 19.52 0.82 3.13
N ALA A 105 18.61 -0.10 2.81
CA ALA A 105 18.48 -0.66 1.46
C ALA A 105 18.13 0.41 0.41
N PHE A 106 17.23 1.34 0.75
CA PHE A 106 16.90 2.47 -0.11
C PHE A 106 18.10 3.41 -0.30
N ALA A 107 18.81 3.74 0.78
CA ALA A 107 20.02 4.56 0.71
C ALA A 107 21.11 3.89 -0.15
N GLU A 108 21.24 2.56 -0.07
CA GLU A 108 22.16 1.79 -0.93
C GLU A 108 21.69 1.80 -2.39
N TYR A 109 20.39 1.61 -2.63
CA TYR A 109 19.81 1.64 -3.97
C TYR A 109 20.07 2.97 -4.68
N VAL A 110 19.81 4.09 -4.00
CA VAL A 110 19.95 5.43 -4.61
C VAL A 110 21.40 5.85 -4.84
N ARG A 111 22.39 5.21 -4.19
CA ARG A 111 23.82 5.43 -4.47
C ARG A 111 24.25 5.05 -5.89
N ASN A 112 23.45 4.27 -6.59
CA ASN A 112 23.71 3.91 -7.98
C ASN A 112 23.37 5.03 -8.97
N TYR A 113 22.84 6.17 -8.49
CA TYR A 113 22.40 7.31 -9.29
C TYR A 113 23.16 8.55 -8.87
N ASP A 114 23.25 9.54 -9.79
CA ASP A 114 24.00 10.77 -9.55
C ASP A 114 23.32 11.62 -8.45
N PRO A 115 23.95 11.81 -7.28
CA PRO A 115 23.37 12.60 -6.20
C PRO A 115 23.34 14.13 -6.49
N SER A 116 24.03 14.59 -7.54
CA SER A 116 24.01 15.99 -7.97
C SER A 116 22.86 16.28 -8.95
N ASP A 117 22.20 15.25 -9.48
CA ASP A 117 21.01 15.40 -10.33
C ASP A 117 19.83 15.85 -9.46
N GLU A 118 19.31 17.05 -9.72
CA GLU A 118 18.19 17.63 -8.98
C GLU A 118 16.92 16.77 -9.06
N LYS A 119 16.71 16.05 -10.17
CA LYS A 119 15.58 15.13 -10.35
C LYS A 119 15.71 13.91 -9.41
N ILE A 120 16.93 13.36 -9.28
CA ILE A 120 17.20 12.27 -8.34
C ILE A 120 17.00 12.73 -6.90
N LYS A 121 17.54 13.87 -6.52
CA LYS A 121 17.36 14.46 -5.20
C LYS A 121 15.89 14.71 -4.88
N LEU A 122 15.17 15.30 -5.83
CA LEU A 122 13.72 15.54 -5.70
C LEU A 122 12.97 14.24 -5.38
N LYS A 123 13.29 13.14 -6.08
CA LYS A 123 12.63 11.85 -5.87
C LYS A 123 13.02 11.17 -4.56
N ILE A 124 14.25 11.33 -4.09
CA ILE A 124 14.65 10.86 -2.75
C ILE A 124 13.79 11.56 -1.68
N ASP A 125 13.73 12.89 -1.71
CA ASP A 125 12.97 13.67 -0.73
C ASP A 125 11.47 13.38 -0.80
N HIS A 126 10.91 13.27 -2.01
CA HIS A 126 9.53 12.87 -2.27
C HIS A 126 9.20 11.51 -1.65
N THR A 127 10.03 10.51 -1.88
CA THR A 127 9.85 9.14 -1.35
C THR A 127 9.69 9.14 0.18
N TYR A 128 10.57 9.84 0.90
CA TYR A 128 10.47 9.90 2.37
C TYR A 128 9.22 10.64 2.85
N ARG A 129 8.82 11.72 2.15
CA ARG A 129 7.61 12.47 2.52
C ARG A 129 6.35 11.64 2.26
N VAL A 130 6.26 10.96 1.11
CA VAL A 130 5.12 10.08 0.80
C VAL A 130 5.03 8.93 1.81
N ALA A 131 6.16 8.33 2.21
CA ALA A 131 6.17 7.31 3.25
C ALA A 131 5.62 7.83 4.60
N GLY A 132 6.01 9.05 4.99
CA GLY A 132 5.48 9.72 6.18
C GLY A 132 3.98 10.00 6.09
N LEU A 133 3.50 10.45 4.93
CA LEU A 133 2.07 10.69 4.68
C LEU A 133 1.26 9.39 4.70
N CYS A 134 1.74 8.31 4.06
CA CYS A 134 1.11 6.99 4.13
C CYS A 134 0.96 6.52 5.58
N GLN A 135 2.03 6.67 6.39
CA GLN A 135 1.97 6.37 7.83
C GLN A 135 0.91 7.20 8.56
N SER A 136 0.85 8.50 8.30
CA SER A 136 -0.09 9.42 8.97
C SER A 136 -1.54 9.04 8.64
N ILE A 137 -1.83 8.78 7.36
CA ILE A 137 -3.15 8.35 6.90
C ILE A 137 -3.51 7.00 7.55
N ALA A 138 -2.62 6.00 7.52
CA ALA A 138 -2.85 4.70 8.11
C ALA A 138 -3.15 4.79 9.62
N LYS A 139 -2.42 5.63 10.36
CA LYS A 139 -2.68 5.89 11.79
C LYS A 139 -4.03 6.54 12.04
N SER A 140 -4.45 7.48 11.19
CA SER A 140 -5.76 8.14 11.32
C SER A 140 -6.93 7.17 11.11
N LEU A 141 -6.68 6.07 10.40
CA LEU A 141 -7.63 4.99 10.18
C LEU A 141 -7.63 3.95 11.32
N ASN A 142 -6.83 4.17 12.37
CA ASN A 142 -6.64 3.23 13.49
C ASN A 142 -6.19 1.83 13.04
N LEU A 143 -5.36 1.75 12.01
CA LEU A 143 -4.82 0.48 11.55
C LEU A 143 -3.79 -0.08 12.55
N SER A 144 -3.60 -1.39 12.52
CA SER A 144 -2.56 -2.07 13.32
C SER A 144 -1.16 -1.52 12.98
N GLU A 145 -0.22 -1.61 13.92
CA GLU A 145 1.17 -1.18 13.67
C GLU A 145 1.79 -1.89 12.46
N ALA A 146 1.45 -3.17 12.24
CA ALA A 146 1.88 -3.91 11.05
C ALA A 146 1.33 -3.30 9.75
N ASP A 147 0.08 -2.86 9.75
CA ASP A 147 -0.54 -2.20 8.59
C ASP A 147 -0.01 -0.78 8.38
N VAL A 148 0.31 -0.08 9.45
CA VAL A 148 1.01 1.21 9.40
C VAL A 148 2.40 1.05 8.78
N ASP A 149 3.12 -0.03 9.10
CA ASP A 149 4.42 -0.34 8.51
C ASP A 149 4.29 -0.72 7.03
N ILE A 150 3.26 -1.46 6.64
CA ILE A 150 2.95 -1.77 5.23
C ILE A 150 2.67 -0.48 4.45
N ALA A 151 1.84 0.41 4.97
CA ALA A 151 1.53 1.68 4.34
C ALA A 151 2.80 2.55 4.16
N TRP A 152 3.64 2.61 5.20
CA TRP A 152 4.90 3.32 5.14
C TRP A 152 5.84 2.72 4.09
N LEU A 153 5.95 1.39 4.01
CA LEU A 153 6.78 0.69 3.01
C LEU A 153 6.28 0.95 1.60
N LEU A 154 4.97 0.98 1.36
CA LEU A 154 4.40 1.35 0.07
C LEU A 154 4.88 2.73 -0.37
N GLY A 155 4.85 3.72 0.53
CA GLY A 155 5.38 5.05 0.26
C GLY A 155 6.88 5.04 -0.07
N MET A 156 7.69 4.20 0.61
CA MET A 156 9.12 4.05 0.33
C MET A 156 9.42 3.42 -1.03
N LEU A 157 8.51 2.62 -1.58
CA LEU A 157 8.79 1.81 -2.77
C LEU A 157 8.03 2.25 -4.03
N HIS A 158 6.97 3.09 -3.92
CA HIS A 158 6.06 3.37 -5.02
C HIS A 158 6.76 3.91 -6.28
N ASP A 159 7.75 4.77 -6.08
CA ASP A 159 8.47 5.48 -7.13
C ASP A 159 9.88 4.91 -7.41
N ILE A 160 10.16 3.68 -6.95
CA ILE A 160 11.48 3.05 -7.14
C ILE A 160 11.90 3.00 -8.63
N GLY A 161 10.92 2.86 -9.53
CA GLY A 161 11.13 2.87 -10.98
C GLY A 161 11.57 4.22 -11.55
N ARG A 162 11.30 5.34 -10.87
CA ARG A 162 11.65 6.70 -11.34
C ARG A 162 13.15 6.92 -11.43
N PHE A 163 13.92 6.33 -10.52
CA PHE A 163 15.40 6.44 -10.53
C PHE A 163 15.97 5.83 -11.81
N GLU A 164 15.51 4.66 -12.17
CA GLU A 164 15.95 3.98 -13.38
C GLU A 164 15.37 4.63 -14.65
N GLN A 165 14.15 5.16 -14.59
CA GLN A 165 13.54 5.93 -15.68
C GLN A 165 14.38 7.18 -16.00
N ILE A 166 14.79 7.97 -14.98
CA ILE A 166 15.67 9.12 -15.17
C ILE A 166 17.02 8.70 -15.75
N ARG A 167 17.63 7.65 -15.22
CA ARG A 167 18.94 7.16 -15.69
C ARG A 167 18.89 6.76 -17.17
N ARG A 168 17.82 6.09 -17.61
CA ARG A 168 17.71 5.57 -18.99
C ARG A 168 17.19 6.58 -19.97
N PHE A 169 16.25 7.43 -19.58
CA PHE A 169 15.49 8.28 -20.47
C PHE A 169 15.63 9.78 -20.19
N GLY A 170 16.21 10.19 -19.07
CA GLY A 170 16.42 11.59 -18.69
C GLY A 170 15.14 12.37 -18.37
N THR A 171 13.97 11.72 -18.34
CA THR A 171 12.66 12.35 -18.17
C THR A 171 11.77 11.64 -17.16
N PHE A 172 10.82 12.38 -16.57
CA PHE A 172 9.70 11.85 -15.78
C PHE A 172 8.44 11.57 -16.60
N SER A 173 8.44 11.91 -17.90
CA SER A 173 7.30 11.69 -18.77
C SER A 173 7.12 10.19 -19.06
N ASP A 174 6.06 9.59 -18.54
CA ASP A 174 5.71 8.19 -18.82
C ASP A 174 5.35 8.00 -20.31
N ALA A 175 4.83 9.04 -20.96
CA ALA A 175 4.46 9.00 -22.38
C ALA A 175 5.69 8.93 -23.30
N ASP A 176 6.80 9.57 -22.89
CA ASP A 176 8.03 9.65 -23.68
C ASP A 176 9.07 8.59 -23.24
N SER A 177 8.70 7.71 -22.30
CA SER A 177 9.61 6.69 -21.78
C SER A 177 8.88 5.38 -21.44
N VAL A 178 8.63 5.13 -20.13
CA VAL A 178 7.98 3.93 -19.60
C VAL A 178 7.00 4.32 -18.50
N ASP A 179 5.94 3.55 -18.33
CA ASP A 179 5.07 3.67 -17.15
C ASP A 179 5.89 3.31 -15.90
N HIS A 180 6.21 4.31 -15.09
CA HIS A 180 7.11 4.16 -13.93
C HIS A 180 6.56 3.23 -12.85
N ALA A 181 5.24 3.15 -12.70
CA ALA A 181 4.61 2.28 -11.71
C ALA A 181 4.74 0.81 -12.11
N GLU A 182 4.45 0.49 -13.38
CA GLU A 182 4.64 -0.85 -13.94
C GLU A 182 6.11 -1.24 -13.91
N PHE A 183 6.99 -0.32 -14.34
CA PHE A 183 8.42 -0.55 -14.36
C PHE A 183 9.01 -0.74 -12.96
N GLY A 184 8.62 0.09 -12.00
CA GLY A 184 9.03 -0.05 -10.59
C GLY A 184 8.57 -1.36 -9.98
N ALA A 185 7.33 -1.76 -10.25
CA ALA A 185 6.82 -3.06 -9.81
C ALA A 185 7.59 -4.22 -10.45
N ASP A 186 7.96 -4.12 -11.73
CA ASP A 186 8.78 -5.15 -12.38
C ASP A 186 10.18 -5.27 -11.76
N LEU A 187 10.85 -4.14 -11.46
CA LEU A 187 12.12 -4.14 -10.73
C LEU A 187 11.98 -4.80 -9.36
N LEU A 188 10.93 -4.47 -8.61
CA LEU A 188 10.73 -5.03 -7.28
C LEU A 188 10.41 -6.52 -7.30
N PHE A 189 9.43 -6.93 -8.08
CA PHE A 189 8.83 -8.26 -7.96
C PHE A 189 9.32 -9.26 -9.01
N LYS A 190 9.57 -8.84 -10.27
CA LYS A 190 10.10 -9.71 -11.30
C LYS A 190 11.63 -9.85 -11.23
N GLU A 191 12.33 -8.74 -10.97
CA GLU A 191 13.80 -8.76 -10.84
C GLU A 191 14.26 -9.05 -9.40
N GLY A 192 13.31 -9.14 -8.44
CA GLY A 192 13.57 -9.55 -7.07
C GLY A 192 14.18 -8.50 -6.15
N LEU A 193 14.17 -7.22 -6.56
CA LEU A 193 14.73 -6.13 -5.76
C LEU A 193 14.04 -5.99 -4.38
N ILE A 194 12.77 -6.38 -4.27
CA ILE A 194 11.98 -6.35 -3.02
C ILE A 194 12.66 -7.12 -1.88
N ARG A 195 13.46 -8.15 -2.17
CA ARG A 195 14.18 -8.95 -1.17
C ARG A 195 15.15 -8.11 -0.34
N LYS A 196 15.70 -7.03 -0.89
CA LYS A 196 16.59 -6.10 -0.15
C LYS A 196 15.83 -5.27 0.89
N PHE A 197 14.53 -5.05 0.68
CA PHE A 197 13.69 -4.23 1.56
C PHE A 197 12.91 -5.06 2.59
N ALA A 198 12.63 -6.32 2.28
CA ALA A 198 11.82 -7.23 3.09
C ALA A 198 12.48 -8.61 3.24
N GLU A 199 13.76 -8.63 3.65
CA GLU A 199 14.64 -9.81 3.68
C GLU A 199 14.04 -10.98 4.50
N GLY A 200 13.53 -10.74 5.69
CA GLY A 200 12.93 -11.78 6.54
C GLY A 200 11.57 -12.30 6.05
N TYR A 201 11.03 -11.71 5.02
CA TYR A 201 9.73 -12.03 4.47
C TYR A 201 9.78 -13.15 3.41
N TYR A 202 10.86 -13.19 2.63
CA TYR A 202 11.03 -14.18 1.56
C TYR A 202 11.75 -15.46 2.00
N GLU A 203 12.60 -15.40 3.05
CA GLU A 203 13.30 -16.57 3.57
C GLU A 203 12.34 -17.63 4.17
N LYS A 204 11.23 -17.20 4.76
CA LYS A 204 10.22 -18.13 5.31
C LYS A 204 9.44 -18.92 4.24
N CYS A 205 9.28 -18.38 3.03
CA CYS A 205 8.61 -19.08 1.93
C CYS A 205 9.42 -20.25 1.37
N GLU A 206 10.76 -20.18 1.38
CA GLU A 206 11.62 -21.24 0.85
C GLU A 206 11.72 -22.45 1.80
N LEU A 207 11.60 -22.24 3.11
CA LEU A 207 11.74 -23.30 4.12
C LEU A 207 10.51 -24.23 4.23
N VAL A 208 9.35 -23.83 3.74
CA VAL A 208 8.13 -24.67 3.77
C VAL A 208 7.97 -25.53 2.50
N GLY A 209 8.75 -25.25 1.44
CA GLY A 209 8.68 -25.95 0.15
C GLY A 209 9.91 -26.76 -0.26
N ALA A 210 11.02 -26.68 0.45
CA ALA A 210 12.27 -27.35 0.09
C ALA A 210 12.47 -28.68 0.82
N GLY A 211 11.66 -29.69 0.46
CA GLY A 211 12.21 -31.04 0.31
C GLY A 211 12.95 -31.06 -1.04
N ASN A 212 14.27 -31.00 -0.96
CA ASN A 212 15.23 -31.30 -2.02
C ASN A 212 14.70 -31.39 -3.46
N GLU A 213 14.72 -30.27 -4.21
CA GLU A 213 14.86 -30.27 -5.67
C GLU A 213 15.37 -28.90 -6.16
N GLU A 214 16.23 -28.91 -7.16
CA GLU A 214 17.10 -27.84 -7.66
C GLU A 214 16.40 -26.49 -7.98
N ALA A 215 17.10 -25.39 -7.72
CA ALA A 215 16.68 -23.99 -7.86
C ALA A 215 16.13 -23.54 -9.23
N GLY A 216 16.07 -24.44 -10.25
CA GLY A 216 15.55 -24.19 -11.59
C GLY A 216 14.04 -24.42 -11.74
N GLN A 217 13.39 -25.14 -10.82
CA GLN A 217 11.98 -25.50 -10.93
C GLN A 217 11.02 -24.58 -10.17
N ALA A 218 11.50 -23.80 -9.20
CA ALA A 218 10.69 -22.84 -8.46
C ALA A 218 10.15 -21.71 -9.36
N TYR A 219 10.90 -21.33 -10.41
CA TYR A 219 10.52 -20.27 -11.35
C TYR A 219 9.37 -20.68 -12.31
N SER A 220 9.20 -21.98 -12.60
CA SER A 220 8.11 -22.48 -13.45
C SER A 220 6.78 -22.56 -12.71
N ARG A 221 6.79 -22.85 -11.41
CA ARG A 221 5.56 -22.93 -10.59
C ARG A 221 4.90 -21.57 -10.33
N GLN A 222 5.68 -20.48 -10.37
CA GLN A 222 5.15 -19.12 -10.23
C GLN A 222 4.37 -18.66 -11.47
N LYS A 223 4.69 -19.18 -12.65
CA LYS A 223 3.93 -18.93 -13.91
C LYS A 223 2.57 -19.62 -13.91
N ASP A 224 2.47 -20.80 -13.30
CA ASP A 224 1.21 -21.56 -13.22
C ASP A 224 0.24 -20.91 -12.23
N CYS A 225 0.74 -20.32 -11.12
CA CYS A 225 -0.10 -19.59 -10.16
C CYS A 225 -0.76 -18.33 -10.76
N GLN A 226 -0.07 -17.64 -11.70
CA GLN A 226 -0.60 -16.46 -12.38
C GLN A 226 -1.72 -16.81 -13.39
N LYS A 227 -1.63 -17.97 -14.04
CA LYS A 227 -2.64 -18.43 -14.98
C LYS A 227 -3.97 -18.79 -14.32
N ASP A 228 -3.90 -19.39 -13.13
CA ASP A 228 -5.10 -19.81 -12.39
C ASP A 228 -5.86 -18.64 -11.78
N CYS A 229 -5.21 -17.50 -11.56
CA CYS A 229 -5.85 -16.26 -11.12
C CYS A 229 -6.72 -15.60 -12.20
N ASP A 230 -6.36 -15.76 -13.48
CA ASP A 230 -7.08 -15.15 -14.61
C ASP A 230 -8.31 -15.97 -15.04
N GLU A 231 -8.41 -17.26 -14.66
CA GLU A 231 -9.50 -18.16 -15.10
C GLU A 231 -10.60 -18.42 -14.05
N GLY A 232 -10.56 -17.76 -12.88
CA GLY A 232 -11.65 -17.81 -11.89
C GLY A 232 -11.92 -19.17 -11.25
N LYS A 233 -10.97 -20.13 -11.30
CA LYS A 233 -11.06 -21.44 -10.66
C LYS A 233 -10.12 -21.55 -9.46
N LEU A 234 -10.62 -21.14 -8.29
CA LEU A 234 -9.94 -21.35 -7.02
C LEU A 234 -10.11 -22.79 -6.56
N ASN A 235 -9.06 -23.60 -6.62
CA ASN A 235 -8.96 -24.87 -5.94
C ASN A 235 -8.33 -24.68 -4.54
N SER A 236 -8.78 -25.49 -3.59
CA SER A 236 -8.52 -25.49 -2.14
C SER A 236 -7.03 -25.57 -1.71
N GLU A 237 -6.08 -25.61 -2.63
CA GLU A 237 -4.63 -25.58 -2.36
C GLU A 237 -4.04 -24.16 -2.26
N GLN A 238 -4.81 -23.13 -2.60
CA GLN A 238 -4.35 -21.73 -2.70
C GLN A 238 -4.38 -20.94 -1.40
N VAL A 239 -4.72 -21.54 -0.28
CA VAL A 239 -4.71 -20.92 1.06
C VAL A 239 -3.31 -20.86 1.70
N LYS A 240 -2.26 -21.01 0.91
CA LYS A 240 -0.90 -21.19 1.44
C LYS A 240 0.03 -20.04 1.15
N CYS A 241 -0.18 -18.90 1.72
CA CYS A 241 0.90 -18.01 2.12
C CYS A 241 0.34 -16.62 2.45
N ASN A 242 0.27 -16.26 3.71
CA ASN A 242 0.06 -14.85 4.12
C ASN A 242 1.12 -13.93 3.48
N GLU A 243 2.24 -14.48 3.10
CA GLU A 243 3.39 -13.82 2.49
C GLU A 243 3.18 -13.55 1.00
N GLY A 244 2.60 -14.48 0.25
CA GLY A 244 2.14 -14.22 -1.13
C GLY A 244 1.03 -13.18 -1.17
N LYS A 245 0.21 -13.10 -0.12
CA LYS A 245 -0.82 -12.06 0.01
C LYS A 245 -0.22 -10.65 0.22
N LEU A 246 0.87 -10.50 1.00
CA LEU A 246 1.50 -9.18 1.17
C LEU A 246 2.28 -8.76 -0.09
N ALA A 247 3.08 -9.65 -0.68
CA ALA A 247 3.78 -9.34 -1.92
C ALA A 247 2.79 -8.92 -3.02
N GLY A 248 1.68 -9.67 -3.18
CA GLY A 248 0.61 -9.32 -4.10
C GLY A 248 -0.09 -7.99 -3.76
N LEU A 249 -0.25 -7.66 -2.48
CA LEU A 249 -0.79 -6.38 -2.04
C LEU A 249 0.14 -5.22 -2.38
N LEU A 250 1.43 -5.36 -2.08
CA LEU A 250 2.44 -4.34 -2.38
C LEU A 250 2.56 -4.12 -3.89
N GLU A 251 2.68 -5.19 -4.67
CA GLU A 251 2.76 -5.15 -6.12
C GLU A 251 1.53 -4.46 -6.71
N LEU A 252 0.33 -4.87 -6.28
CA LEU A 252 -0.92 -4.27 -6.72
C LEU A 252 -0.97 -2.77 -6.44
N ALA A 253 -0.71 -2.36 -5.20
CA ALA A 253 -0.80 -0.95 -4.82
C ALA A 253 0.21 -0.09 -5.59
N ILE A 254 1.44 -0.59 -5.79
CA ILE A 254 2.47 0.09 -6.57
C ILE A 254 2.03 0.22 -8.04
N ARG A 255 1.51 -0.84 -8.68
CA ARG A 255 1.02 -0.78 -10.07
C ARG A 255 -0.19 0.14 -10.25
N GLN A 256 -0.99 0.34 -9.20
CA GLN A 256 -2.22 1.14 -9.26
C GLN A 256 -2.04 2.61 -8.85
N HIS A 257 -0.87 3.03 -8.32
CA HIS A 257 -0.75 4.36 -7.73
C HIS A 257 -0.86 5.50 -8.74
N ASN A 258 -0.35 5.31 -9.98
CA ASN A 258 -0.38 6.32 -11.04
C ASN A 258 -1.59 6.22 -11.98
N LYS A 259 -2.47 5.21 -11.79
CA LYS A 259 -3.63 5.01 -12.68
C LYS A 259 -4.70 6.06 -12.41
N TYR A 260 -5.40 6.49 -13.47
CA TYR A 260 -6.52 7.45 -13.34
C TYR A 260 -7.61 6.92 -12.40
N ARG A 261 -7.93 5.64 -12.50
CA ARG A 261 -8.83 4.94 -11.55
C ARG A 261 -8.21 3.62 -11.13
N VAL A 262 -8.43 3.27 -9.87
CA VAL A 262 -8.07 1.94 -9.36
C VAL A 262 -8.94 0.90 -10.04
N LYS A 263 -8.38 -0.27 -10.38
CA LYS A 263 -9.14 -1.34 -11.02
C LYS A 263 -10.28 -1.83 -10.13
N GLU A 264 -11.34 -2.33 -10.75
CA GLU A 264 -12.48 -2.93 -10.07
C GLU A 264 -12.16 -4.34 -9.52
N GLY A 265 -13.00 -4.83 -8.61
CA GLY A 265 -12.90 -6.19 -8.07
C GLY A 265 -11.84 -6.38 -6.99
N LEU A 266 -11.31 -5.30 -6.41
CA LEU A 266 -10.39 -5.37 -5.27
C LEU A 266 -11.13 -5.69 -3.98
N THR A 267 -10.45 -6.40 -3.07
CA THR A 267 -10.92 -6.52 -1.68
C THR A 267 -10.86 -5.15 -0.99
N GLU A 268 -11.64 -4.97 0.09
CA GLU A 268 -11.61 -3.74 0.89
C GLU A 268 -10.19 -3.37 1.35
N ARG A 269 -9.41 -4.37 1.80
CA ARG A 269 -8.03 -4.20 2.21
C ARG A 269 -7.12 -3.75 1.07
N GLN A 270 -7.24 -4.35 -0.11
CA GLN A 270 -6.46 -3.95 -1.29
C GLN A 270 -6.80 -2.53 -1.72
N LEU A 271 -8.09 -2.19 -1.77
CA LEU A 271 -8.54 -0.85 -2.12
C LEU A 271 -8.07 0.19 -1.10
N MET A 272 -8.11 -0.14 0.19
CA MET A 272 -7.64 0.71 1.28
C MET A 272 -6.16 1.09 1.08
N PHE A 273 -5.28 0.12 0.88
CA PHE A 273 -3.85 0.40 0.69
C PHE A 273 -3.55 1.12 -0.62
N CYS A 274 -4.27 0.81 -1.70
CA CYS A 274 -4.18 1.58 -2.95
C CYS A 274 -4.55 3.06 -2.70
N ASN A 275 -5.62 3.32 -1.99
CA ASN A 275 -6.07 4.69 -1.70
C ASN A 275 -5.12 5.42 -0.74
N ILE A 276 -4.60 4.75 0.31
CA ILE A 276 -3.59 5.36 1.21
C ILE A 276 -2.39 5.85 0.40
N LEU A 277 -1.84 5.00 -0.48
CA LEU A 277 -0.69 5.36 -1.29
C LEU A 277 -1.01 6.49 -2.27
N ARG A 278 -2.14 6.41 -2.98
CA ARG A 278 -2.57 7.40 -3.96
C ARG A 278 -2.84 8.77 -3.33
N ASP A 279 -3.45 8.79 -2.16
CA ASP A 279 -3.69 10.04 -1.42
C ASP A 279 -2.38 10.66 -0.98
N ALA A 280 -1.49 9.88 -0.38
CA ALA A 280 -0.18 10.34 0.10
C ALA A 280 0.67 10.93 -1.04
N ASP A 281 0.72 10.26 -2.18
CA ASP A 281 1.44 10.73 -3.36
C ASP A 281 0.85 12.05 -3.88
N LYS A 282 -0.48 12.16 -4.03
CA LYS A 282 -1.13 13.40 -4.47
C LYS A 282 -0.89 14.57 -3.52
N VAL A 283 -0.93 14.32 -2.20
CA VAL A 283 -0.65 15.38 -1.21
C VAL A 283 0.78 15.91 -1.36
N ASP A 284 1.78 15.04 -1.59
CA ASP A 284 3.15 15.49 -1.83
C ASP A 284 3.34 16.12 -3.23
N ILE A 285 2.60 15.68 -4.24
CA ILE A 285 2.59 16.30 -5.57
C ILE A 285 2.23 17.78 -5.50
N PHE A 286 1.31 18.20 -4.62
CA PHE A 286 1.03 19.64 -4.43
C PHE A 286 2.28 20.40 -4.00
N LYS A 287 3.08 19.84 -3.07
CA LYS A 287 4.34 20.44 -2.63
C LYS A 287 5.32 20.53 -3.78
N VAL A 288 5.56 19.44 -4.48
CA VAL A 288 6.51 19.39 -5.61
C VAL A 288 6.15 20.46 -6.65
N ASN A 289 4.88 20.54 -7.05
CA ASN A 289 4.44 21.50 -8.06
C ASN A 289 4.42 22.98 -7.57
N ALA A 290 4.39 23.20 -6.25
CA ALA A 290 4.42 24.54 -5.67
C ALA A 290 5.84 25.06 -5.36
N GLU A 291 6.83 24.17 -5.22
CA GLU A 291 8.21 24.52 -4.83
C GLU A 291 9.21 24.42 -5.99
N VAL A 292 8.97 23.52 -6.94
CA VAL A 292 9.80 23.44 -8.16
C VAL A 292 9.26 24.41 -9.22
N PRO A 293 10.10 25.17 -9.92
CA PRO A 293 9.64 26.06 -11.00
C PRO A 293 8.74 25.31 -11.99
N MET A 294 7.58 25.89 -12.27
CA MET A 294 6.58 25.26 -13.15
C MET A 294 7.11 25.05 -14.57
N GLU A 295 8.01 25.92 -15.01
CA GLU A 295 8.71 25.80 -16.29
C GLU A 295 9.50 24.49 -16.39
N ILE A 296 10.13 24.06 -15.28
CA ILE A 296 10.90 22.81 -15.22
C ILE A 296 9.96 21.59 -15.15
N ILE A 297 8.86 21.73 -14.40
CA ILE A 297 7.91 20.60 -14.23
C ILE A 297 7.16 20.30 -15.52
N TYR A 298 6.76 21.36 -16.25
CA TYR A 298 5.90 21.23 -17.43
C TYR A 298 6.68 21.30 -18.75
N ASP A 299 7.99 21.54 -18.66
CA ASP A 299 8.88 21.72 -19.83
C ASP A 299 8.36 22.81 -20.79
N VAL A 300 8.09 23.98 -20.22
CA VAL A 300 7.53 25.14 -20.92
C VAL A 300 8.31 26.39 -20.58
N THR A 301 8.18 27.41 -21.42
CA THR A 301 8.74 28.74 -21.17
C THR A 301 7.85 29.55 -20.20
N THR A 302 8.42 30.54 -19.53
CA THR A 302 7.66 31.50 -18.70
C THR A 302 6.60 32.22 -19.53
N GLU A 303 6.90 32.53 -20.81
CA GLU A 303 5.96 33.18 -21.72
C GLU A 303 4.75 32.28 -22.03
N GLU A 304 4.97 31.01 -22.36
CA GLU A 304 3.91 30.02 -22.59
C GLU A 304 3.06 29.81 -21.34
N LEU A 305 3.68 29.79 -20.16
CA LEU A 305 2.99 29.64 -18.89
C LEU A 305 2.08 30.84 -18.60
N LYS A 306 2.60 32.08 -18.74
CA LYS A 306 1.88 33.29 -18.39
C LYS A 306 0.81 33.69 -19.40
N ASN A 307 1.01 33.36 -20.68
CA ASN A 307 0.07 33.70 -21.77
C ASN A 307 -0.85 32.50 -22.11
N GLY A 308 -0.73 31.38 -21.39
CA GLY A 308 -1.59 30.22 -21.57
C GLY A 308 -3.04 30.52 -21.20
N ILE A 309 -3.98 29.91 -21.92
CA ILE A 309 -5.40 29.94 -21.60
C ILE A 309 -5.86 28.60 -21.04
N ILE A 310 -6.84 28.62 -20.17
CA ILE A 310 -7.47 27.40 -19.65
C ILE A 310 -8.55 26.97 -20.65
N ILE A 311 -8.48 25.74 -21.14
CA ILE A 311 -9.51 25.25 -22.05
C ILE A 311 -10.80 24.91 -21.27
N LYS A 312 -11.92 25.03 -21.98
CA LYS A 312 -13.26 24.88 -21.39
C LYS A 312 -13.48 23.53 -20.72
N GLU A 313 -13.02 22.44 -21.33
CA GLU A 313 -13.16 21.07 -20.84
C GLU A 313 -12.40 20.84 -19.53
N VAL A 314 -11.28 21.53 -19.33
CA VAL A 314 -10.51 21.52 -18.08
C VAL A 314 -11.29 22.18 -16.96
N LEU A 315 -11.88 23.36 -17.22
CA LEU A 315 -12.72 24.07 -16.24
C LEU A 315 -14.00 23.26 -15.92
N GLU A 316 -14.64 22.68 -16.92
CA GLU A 316 -15.82 21.84 -16.72
C GLU A 316 -15.52 20.64 -15.83
N SER A 317 -14.37 19.96 -16.02
CA SER A 317 -13.93 18.86 -15.18
C SER A 317 -13.66 19.35 -13.74
N PHE A 318 -12.96 20.47 -13.58
CA PHE A 318 -12.68 21.04 -12.28
C PHE A 318 -13.96 21.36 -11.49
N TYR A 319 -14.93 22.07 -12.10
CA TYR A 319 -16.18 22.45 -11.43
C TYR A 319 -17.16 21.28 -11.21
N ARG A 320 -16.97 20.15 -11.93
CA ARG A 320 -17.64 18.88 -11.61
C ARG A 320 -16.99 18.11 -10.47
N LYS A 321 -15.91 18.65 -9.85
CA LYS A 321 -15.10 17.98 -8.81
C LYS A 321 -14.47 16.68 -9.33
N GLU A 322 -14.01 16.70 -10.57
CA GLU A 322 -13.32 15.59 -11.20
C GLU A 322 -11.87 15.96 -11.47
N THR A 323 -10.96 14.98 -11.31
CA THR A 323 -9.59 15.17 -11.75
C THR A 323 -9.53 15.35 -13.26
N VAL A 324 -8.84 16.39 -13.69
CA VAL A 324 -8.62 16.69 -15.10
C VAL A 324 -7.76 15.62 -15.76
N LEU A 325 -8.28 14.96 -16.77
CA LEU A 325 -7.54 13.97 -17.55
C LEU A 325 -6.29 14.59 -18.19
N LYS A 326 -5.16 13.87 -18.18
CA LYS A 326 -3.92 14.33 -18.82
C LYS A 326 -4.12 14.64 -20.31
N SER A 327 -4.96 13.88 -21.01
CA SER A 327 -5.28 14.08 -22.43
C SER A 327 -6.02 15.39 -22.74
N LEU A 328 -6.69 15.97 -21.74
CA LEU A 328 -7.37 17.27 -21.89
C LEU A 328 -6.40 18.46 -21.72
N ARG A 329 -5.28 18.29 -21.05
CA ARG A 329 -4.32 19.36 -20.77
C ARG A 329 -3.55 19.71 -22.01
N LYS A 330 -3.86 20.84 -22.63
CA LYS A 330 -3.27 21.31 -23.89
C LYS A 330 -2.35 22.51 -23.71
N SER A 331 -2.57 23.30 -22.67
CA SER A 331 -1.75 24.47 -22.34
C SER A 331 -0.95 24.23 -21.06
N ALA A 332 0.08 25.03 -20.82
CA ALA A 332 0.85 25.02 -19.59
C ALA A 332 -0.04 25.27 -18.36
N VAL A 333 -1.02 26.17 -18.47
CA VAL A 333 -1.95 26.50 -17.39
C VAL A 333 -2.92 25.35 -17.11
N ASP A 334 -3.32 24.57 -18.12
CA ASP A 334 -4.16 23.37 -17.92
C ASP A 334 -3.47 22.35 -17.01
N HIS A 335 -2.14 22.27 -17.04
CA HIS A 335 -1.39 21.40 -16.15
C HIS A 335 -1.50 21.84 -14.68
N ILE A 336 -1.46 23.16 -14.41
CA ILE A 336 -1.66 23.70 -13.04
C ILE A 336 -3.03 23.33 -12.54
N VAL A 337 -4.09 23.62 -13.31
CA VAL A 337 -5.48 23.26 -12.95
C VAL A 337 -5.62 21.75 -12.77
N GLY A 338 -4.98 20.98 -13.63
CA GLY A 338 -4.96 19.53 -13.54
C GLY A 338 -4.31 19.01 -12.25
N HIS A 339 -3.26 19.66 -11.73
CA HIS A 339 -2.67 19.29 -10.44
C HIS A 339 -3.54 19.73 -9.28
N ILE A 340 -4.11 20.92 -9.31
CA ILE A 340 -5.06 21.37 -8.27
C ILE A 340 -6.26 20.41 -8.19
N SER A 341 -6.77 19.91 -9.33
CA SER A 341 -7.90 19.00 -9.39
C SER A 341 -7.67 17.63 -8.74
N LEU A 342 -6.41 17.23 -8.48
CA LEU A 342 -6.07 16.01 -7.73
C LEU A 342 -6.68 16.03 -6.32
N LEU A 343 -7.00 17.20 -5.78
CA LEU A 343 -7.65 17.35 -4.49
C LEU A 343 -9.01 16.62 -4.45
N PHE A 344 -9.74 16.59 -5.56
CA PHE A 344 -11.06 15.95 -5.65
C PHE A 344 -11.02 14.42 -5.63
N GLU A 345 -9.83 13.82 -5.78
CA GLU A 345 -9.65 12.37 -5.71
C GLU A 345 -9.16 11.87 -4.35
N LEU A 346 -8.89 12.76 -3.40
CA LEU A 346 -8.51 12.33 -2.06
C LEU A 346 -9.68 11.59 -1.41
N VAL A 347 -9.37 10.51 -0.71
CA VAL A 347 -10.36 9.60 -0.13
C VAL A 347 -10.50 9.81 1.38
N TYR A 348 -9.38 10.04 2.06
CA TYR A 348 -9.36 10.05 3.52
C TYR A 348 -9.39 11.47 4.10
N PRO A 349 -10.15 11.71 5.21
CA PRO A 349 -10.17 13.01 5.88
C PRO A 349 -8.78 13.52 6.28
N GLU A 350 -7.89 12.62 6.69
CA GLU A 350 -6.51 12.97 7.02
C GLU A 350 -5.74 13.54 5.82
N SER A 351 -5.99 13.02 4.61
CA SER A 351 -5.36 13.50 3.38
C SER A 351 -5.77 14.94 3.07
N TYR A 352 -7.05 15.27 3.24
CA TYR A 352 -7.54 16.65 3.11
C TYR A 352 -6.96 17.56 4.19
N ARG A 353 -6.90 17.08 5.44
CA ARG A 353 -6.29 17.83 6.54
C ARG A 353 -4.84 18.18 6.23
N GLN A 354 -4.05 17.18 5.78
CA GLN A 354 -2.64 17.37 5.41
C GLN A 354 -2.49 18.36 4.24
N ALA A 355 -3.25 18.20 3.17
CA ALA A 355 -3.22 19.09 2.02
C ALA A 355 -3.55 20.55 2.40
N LYS A 356 -4.52 20.74 3.30
CA LYS A 356 -4.94 22.05 3.81
C LYS A 356 -3.87 22.67 4.71
N GLU A 357 -3.33 21.94 5.68
CA GLU A 357 -2.31 22.43 6.63
C GLU A 357 -1.01 22.77 5.92
N GLN A 358 -0.59 21.99 4.93
CA GLN A 358 0.59 22.28 4.12
C GLN A 358 0.42 23.51 3.23
N GLY A 359 -0.80 23.81 2.79
CA GLY A 359 -1.13 25.02 2.03
C GLY A 359 -0.60 25.08 0.60
N TYR A 360 0.01 24.01 0.09
CA TYR A 360 0.63 24.01 -1.25
C TYR A 360 -0.38 24.12 -2.39
N VAL A 361 -1.59 23.56 -2.22
CA VAL A 361 -2.66 23.73 -3.21
C VAL A 361 -3.05 25.21 -3.37
N TYR A 362 -2.98 25.99 -2.29
CA TYR A 362 -3.23 27.43 -2.34
C TYR A 362 -2.10 28.19 -3.02
N LYS A 363 -0.84 27.75 -2.87
CA LYS A 363 0.28 28.33 -3.62
C LYS A 363 0.14 28.11 -5.13
N LEU A 364 -0.41 26.97 -5.56
CA LEU A 364 -0.73 26.76 -6.97
C LEU A 364 -1.85 27.69 -7.44
N LEU A 365 -2.84 27.97 -6.61
CA LEU A 365 -3.90 28.95 -6.88
C LEU A 365 -3.42 30.42 -6.84
N ASP A 366 -2.25 30.69 -6.28
CA ASP A 366 -1.61 32.00 -6.32
C ASP A 366 -0.92 32.31 -7.65
N PHE A 367 -0.97 31.37 -8.62
CA PHE A 367 -0.45 31.58 -9.96
C PHE A 367 -1.00 32.88 -10.57
N LYS A 368 -0.11 33.63 -11.23
CA LYS A 368 -0.45 34.90 -11.89
C LYS A 368 -0.23 34.77 -13.39
N SER A 369 -1.31 34.95 -14.14
CA SER A 369 -1.32 35.01 -15.58
C SER A 369 -1.23 36.44 -16.10
N ASP A 370 -0.65 36.63 -17.26
CA ASP A 370 -0.72 37.89 -18.00
C ASP A 370 -2.04 38.02 -18.80
N VAL A 371 -2.86 36.93 -18.82
CA VAL A 371 -4.21 36.88 -19.41
C VAL A 371 -5.24 37.19 -18.30
N PRO A 372 -5.92 38.33 -18.32
CA PRO A 372 -6.82 38.78 -17.23
C PRO A 372 -7.94 37.78 -16.89
N GLU A 373 -8.49 37.13 -17.93
CA GLU A 373 -9.57 36.14 -17.76
C GLU A 373 -9.11 34.91 -17.00
N VAL A 374 -7.85 34.48 -17.20
CA VAL A 374 -7.22 33.36 -16.47
C VAL A 374 -6.99 33.73 -15.00
N ASP A 375 -6.49 34.94 -14.75
CA ASP A 375 -6.25 35.42 -13.38
C ASP A 375 -7.56 35.53 -12.58
N VAL A 376 -8.64 35.98 -13.20
CA VAL A 376 -9.99 35.98 -12.61
C VAL A 376 -10.46 34.56 -12.32
N GLU A 377 -10.19 33.62 -13.22
CA GLU A 377 -10.64 32.23 -13.06
C GLU A 377 -9.91 31.51 -11.92
N PHE A 378 -8.60 31.76 -11.70
CA PHE A 378 -7.89 31.27 -10.53
C PHE A 378 -8.49 31.80 -9.22
N GLY A 379 -8.97 33.06 -9.20
CA GLY A 379 -9.73 33.59 -8.07
C GLY A 379 -11.02 32.83 -7.79
N ARG A 380 -11.81 32.52 -8.83
CA ARG A 380 -13.04 31.73 -8.72
C ARG A 380 -12.77 30.30 -8.27
N MET A 381 -11.74 29.66 -8.81
CA MET A 381 -11.32 28.31 -8.37
C MET A 381 -10.92 28.28 -6.90
N ARG A 382 -10.29 29.34 -6.40
CA ARG A 382 -9.96 29.48 -4.97
C ARG A 382 -11.22 29.51 -4.11
N GLU A 383 -12.17 30.39 -4.42
CA GLU A 383 -13.44 30.47 -3.69
C GLU A 383 -14.20 29.13 -3.71
N TYR A 384 -14.22 28.45 -4.86
CA TYR A 384 -14.85 27.16 -5.02
C TYR A 384 -14.20 26.06 -4.16
N LEU A 385 -12.85 26.04 -4.11
CA LEU A 385 -12.11 25.10 -3.26
C LEU A 385 -12.28 25.40 -1.77
N ASP A 386 -12.32 26.68 -1.38
CA ASP A 386 -12.57 27.06 0.01
C ASP A 386 -13.94 26.55 0.49
N GLU A 387 -14.96 26.62 -0.37
CA GLU A 387 -16.28 26.07 -0.07
C GLU A 387 -16.25 24.54 -0.03
N PHE A 388 -15.60 23.89 -0.99
CA PHE A 388 -15.43 22.45 -1.01
C PHE A 388 -14.76 21.92 0.27
N LEU A 389 -13.63 22.55 0.68
CA LEU A 389 -12.83 22.14 1.84
C LEU A 389 -13.48 22.44 3.21
N LYS A 390 -14.59 23.18 3.25
CA LYS A 390 -15.41 23.32 4.47
C LYS A 390 -16.28 22.11 4.73
N ASN A 391 -16.54 21.31 3.69
CA ASN A 391 -17.49 20.20 3.71
C ASN A 391 -16.83 18.81 3.71
N VAL A 392 -15.49 18.72 3.77
CA VAL A 392 -14.71 17.47 3.76
C VAL A 392 -13.83 17.34 4.99
#